data_dad8b0caace0a5b181340988376c10d2
#
_entry.id   dad8b0caace0a5b181340988376c10d2
#
_cell.length_a   1.000
_cell.length_b   1.000
_cell.length_c   1.000
_cell.angle_alpha   90.00
_cell.angle_beta   90.00
_cell.angle_gamma   90.00
#
_symmetry.space_group_name_H-M   'P 1'
#
loop_
_entity.id
_entity.type
_entity.pdbx_description
1 polymer ?
#
loop_
_entity_poly.entity_id
_entity_poly.type
_entity_poly.pdbx_seq_one_letter_code
_entity_poly.pdbx_strand_id
1 'polypeptide(L)'
;MSCPALPEGFDFTDPDLLHSRVPLPEFAELRRVEPVCWVPQPAGLAGFQDEGYWAVTRHADVKYVSTHPELFSSYLNTAIIRFNEHIERDSIDAQRFILLNMDPPEHTRVRQIVQRGFTPRAIRALEERLRARAHAIVANARAHTGPFDFVTQVACELPLQAIAELMGVPQEDRDKIFDWSNKMIAYDDPEYAITEEVGAESATEIIAYAMNMAADRKQCPAHDIVTQLVAAEDEGNLNSDEFGFFVLMLAVAGNETTRNAITHGMHGFLTHPDQWELYKRERPSTTAEEIVRWATPVAAFQRTATQDTELGGKRIRKGDRVGLFYASANHDPEVFDEPDDFDITRDPNPHLGFGGGGPHYCLGKSLAVLEIDLIFNAIADAMPGLRLVDDPRRLRSAWINGVKELRVRSR
;
A
#
# COMPACT_ATOMS: atom_id res chain seq x y z
N MET A 1 19.34 -11.46 21.22
CA MET A 1 20.19 -12.11 20.17
C MET A 1 20.18 -11.14 19.01
N SER A 2 21.32 -10.72 18.49
CA SER A 2 21.40 -9.89 17.29
C SER A 2 21.49 -10.79 16.07
N CYS A 3 20.99 -10.32 14.92
CA CYS A 3 21.15 -11.00 13.64
C CYS A 3 22.61 -10.90 13.17
N PRO A 4 23.38 -12.00 13.10
CA PRO A 4 24.79 -11.93 12.74
C PRO A 4 25.03 -11.51 11.27
N ALA A 5 23.99 -11.54 10.45
CA ALA A 5 24.05 -11.17 9.04
C ALA A 5 23.82 -9.67 8.78
N LEU A 6 23.46 -8.90 9.81
CA LEU A 6 23.20 -7.47 9.68
C LEU A 6 24.24 -6.65 10.45
N PRO A 7 24.52 -5.42 10.03
CA PRO A 7 25.32 -4.49 10.82
C PRO A 7 24.72 -4.29 12.22
N GLU A 8 25.58 -3.99 13.20
CA GLU A 8 25.11 -3.67 14.56
C GLU A 8 24.17 -2.46 14.53
N GLY A 9 23.02 -2.59 15.18
CA GLY A 9 21.99 -1.54 15.23
C GLY A 9 21.15 -1.40 13.94
N PHE A 10 21.28 -2.30 12.97
CA PHE A 10 20.49 -2.24 11.75
C PHE A 10 19.01 -2.60 12.03
N ASP A 11 18.11 -1.73 11.58
CA ASP A 11 16.67 -1.89 11.74
C ASP A 11 15.96 -1.65 10.38
N PHE A 12 15.26 -2.67 9.88
CA PHE A 12 14.48 -2.55 8.64
C PHE A 12 13.31 -1.59 8.75
N THR A 13 12.91 -1.24 9.96
CA THR A 13 11.82 -0.29 10.22
C THR A 13 12.30 1.14 10.44
N ASP A 14 13.59 1.41 10.29
CA ASP A 14 14.11 2.77 10.28
C ASP A 14 13.56 3.51 9.04
N PRO A 15 12.78 4.60 9.22
CA PRO A 15 12.19 5.31 8.09
C PRO A 15 13.24 5.97 7.18
N ASP A 16 14.44 6.25 7.68
CA ASP A 16 15.54 6.78 6.87
C ASP A 16 16.10 5.74 5.88
N LEU A 17 15.87 4.47 6.15
CA LEU A 17 16.30 3.39 5.26
C LEU A 17 15.52 3.44 3.93
N LEU A 18 14.19 3.40 3.96
CA LEU A 18 13.37 3.52 2.74
C LEU A 18 13.45 4.91 2.11
N HIS A 19 13.72 5.95 2.90
CA HIS A 19 13.99 7.29 2.38
C HIS A 19 15.23 7.31 1.48
N SER A 20 16.26 6.57 1.86
CA SER A 20 17.49 6.48 1.05
C SER A 20 17.38 5.45 -0.07
N ARG A 21 16.91 4.24 0.22
CA ARG A 21 16.83 3.10 -0.71
C ARG A 21 15.99 1.95 -0.14
N VAL A 22 15.57 1.03 -1.00
CA VAL A 22 15.12 -0.29 -0.55
C VAL A 22 16.36 -1.13 -0.20
N PRO A 23 16.42 -1.79 0.98
CA PRO A 23 17.62 -2.51 1.45
C PRO A 23 17.75 -3.91 0.80
N LEU A 24 17.77 -3.97 -0.54
CA LEU A 24 17.83 -5.24 -1.28
C LEU A 24 19.07 -6.07 -0.97
N PRO A 25 20.29 -5.49 -0.81
CA PRO A 25 21.47 -6.28 -0.43
C PRO A 25 21.34 -6.96 0.93
N GLU A 26 20.80 -6.26 1.94
CA GLU A 26 20.58 -6.80 3.28
C GLU A 26 19.51 -7.90 3.27
N PHE A 27 18.45 -7.70 2.50
CA PHE A 27 17.44 -8.74 2.29
C PHE A 27 18.01 -9.97 1.58
N ALA A 28 18.83 -9.80 0.55
CA ALA A 28 19.47 -10.90 -0.17
C ALA A 28 20.37 -11.72 0.76
N GLU A 29 21.18 -11.06 1.61
CA GLU A 29 22.00 -11.74 2.59
C GLU A 29 21.17 -12.49 3.62
N LEU A 30 20.08 -11.88 4.15
CA LEU A 30 19.21 -12.58 5.11
C LEU A 30 18.53 -13.80 4.47
N ARG A 31 17.98 -13.68 3.27
CA ARG A 31 17.37 -14.84 2.60
C ARG A 31 18.34 -16.01 2.48
N ARG A 32 19.63 -15.71 2.26
CA ARG A 32 20.68 -16.71 2.08
C ARG A 32 21.09 -17.39 3.40
N VAL A 33 21.27 -16.62 4.49
CA VAL A 33 21.92 -17.12 5.72
C VAL A 33 20.97 -17.31 6.89
N GLU A 34 19.97 -16.44 7.05
CA GLU A 34 19.05 -16.44 8.19
C GLU A 34 17.71 -15.78 7.85
N PRO A 35 16.88 -16.43 7.00
CA PRO A 35 15.68 -15.83 6.41
C PRO A 35 14.60 -15.42 7.42
N VAL A 36 14.64 -15.97 8.63
CA VAL A 36 13.84 -15.58 9.80
C VAL A 36 14.81 -15.15 10.88
N CYS A 37 14.97 -13.86 11.09
CA CYS A 37 15.99 -13.29 11.95
C CYS A 37 15.40 -12.35 13.00
N TRP A 38 15.89 -12.43 14.25
CA TRP A 38 15.51 -11.49 15.30
C TRP A 38 16.25 -10.15 15.12
N VAL A 39 15.49 -9.07 14.99
CA VAL A 39 15.99 -7.69 14.94
C VAL A 39 15.67 -7.02 16.26
N PRO A 40 16.69 -6.74 17.10
CA PRO A 40 16.45 -6.07 18.37
C PRO A 40 16.08 -4.61 18.16
N GLN A 41 15.09 -4.13 18.91
CA GLN A 41 14.70 -2.74 18.99
C GLN A 41 14.63 -2.31 20.45
N PRO A 42 15.12 -1.10 20.82
CA PRO A 42 14.82 -0.53 22.13
C PRO A 42 13.31 -0.41 22.35
N ALA A 43 12.87 -0.75 23.57
CA ALA A 43 11.46 -0.59 23.94
C ALA A 43 10.99 0.85 23.70
N GLY A 44 9.83 1.00 23.08
CA GLY A 44 9.24 2.29 22.71
C GLY A 44 9.67 2.85 21.34
N LEU A 45 10.82 2.46 20.78
CA LEU A 45 11.36 3.04 19.55
C LEU A 45 10.38 2.97 18.36
N ALA A 46 9.63 1.89 18.24
CA ALA A 46 8.63 1.71 17.17
C ALA A 46 7.18 1.85 17.68
N GLY A 47 6.98 2.48 18.84
CA GLY A 47 5.69 2.57 19.53
C GLY A 47 5.32 1.31 20.32
N PHE A 48 6.15 0.25 20.28
CA PHE A 48 5.92 -1.01 21.00
C PHE A 48 6.88 -1.15 22.18
N GLN A 49 6.41 -1.79 23.28
CA GLN A 49 7.19 -1.95 24.52
C GLN A 49 7.93 -3.30 24.58
N ASP A 50 8.08 -3.97 23.45
CA ASP A 50 8.89 -5.19 23.31
C ASP A 50 10.35 -4.87 22.98
N GLU A 51 11.19 -5.92 22.87
CA GLU A 51 12.62 -5.81 22.65
C GLU A 51 13.03 -6.02 21.18
N GLY A 52 12.04 -6.07 20.23
CA GLY A 52 12.31 -6.29 18.83
C GLY A 52 11.24 -7.08 18.09
N TYR A 53 11.61 -7.56 16.92
CA TYR A 53 10.73 -8.33 16.04
C TYR A 53 11.50 -9.36 15.22
N TRP A 54 10.77 -10.37 14.72
CA TRP A 54 11.30 -11.33 13.75
C TRP A 54 11.16 -10.76 12.34
N ALA A 55 12.28 -10.56 11.64
CA ALA A 55 12.26 -10.21 10.21
C ALA A 55 12.09 -11.48 9.38
N VAL A 56 11.04 -11.53 8.55
CA VAL A 56 10.73 -12.64 7.64
C VAL A 56 10.93 -12.17 6.21
N THR A 57 11.87 -12.78 5.49
CA THR A 57 12.40 -12.27 4.22
C THR A 57 12.17 -13.17 3.01
N ARG A 58 12.01 -14.50 3.18
CA ARG A 58 11.70 -15.42 2.07
C ARG A 58 10.24 -15.35 1.67
N HIS A 59 9.99 -15.45 0.38
CA HIS A 59 8.64 -15.47 -0.20
C HIS A 59 7.74 -16.54 0.45
N ALA A 60 8.23 -17.77 0.60
CA ALA A 60 7.48 -18.88 1.17
C ALA A 60 7.05 -18.61 2.63
N ASP A 61 7.97 -18.04 3.44
CA ASP A 61 7.72 -17.76 4.85
C ASP A 61 6.75 -16.58 5.03
N VAL A 62 6.91 -15.52 4.24
CA VAL A 62 5.95 -14.38 4.22
C VAL A 62 4.56 -14.85 3.82
N LYS A 63 4.45 -15.72 2.82
CA LYS A 63 3.20 -16.32 2.40
C LYS A 63 2.60 -17.22 3.48
N TYR A 64 3.42 -18.02 4.14
CA TYR A 64 2.99 -18.89 5.25
C TYR A 64 2.35 -18.06 6.37
N VAL A 65 3.06 -17.03 6.88
CA VAL A 65 2.53 -16.16 7.93
C VAL A 65 1.22 -15.48 7.51
N SER A 66 1.14 -15.03 6.25
CA SER A 66 -0.06 -14.36 5.71
C SER A 66 -1.29 -15.26 5.63
N THR A 67 -1.09 -16.58 5.48
CA THR A 67 -2.18 -17.55 5.29
C THR A 67 -2.58 -18.31 6.57
N HIS A 68 -1.91 -18.05 7.70
CA HIS A 68 -2.18 -18.68 8.99
C HIS A 68 -2.56 -17.65 10.07
N PRO A 69 -3.72 -16.97 9.92
CA PRO A 69 -4.15 -15.94 10.88
C PRO A 69 -4.41 -16.48 12.28
N GLU A 70 -4.66 -17.79 12.42
CA GLU A 70 -4.80 -18.45 13.71
C GLU A 70 -3.50 -18.50 14.52
N LEU A 71 -2.35 -18.47 13.84
CA LEU A 71 -1.02 -18.41 14.44
C LEU A 71 -0.46 -16.99 14.52
N PHE A 72 -0.85 -16.14 13.57
CA PHE A 72 -0.26 -14.81 13.36
C PHE A 72 -1.33 -13.74 13.21
N SER A 73 -1.66 -13.11 14.34
CA SER A 73 -2.73 -12.11 14.47
C SER A 73 -2.34 -10.76 13.87
N SER A 74 -3.28 -10.14 13.17
CA SER A 74 -3.23 -8.71 12.81
C SER A 74 -3.77 -7.82 13.93
N TYR A 75 -4.58 -8.36 14.85
CA TYR A 75 -5.31 -7.61 15.85
C TYR A 75 -4.47 -7.23 17.08
N LEU A 76 -3.55 -8.09 17.51
CA LEU A 76 -2.86 -7.93 18.79
C LEU A 76 -1.98 -6.67 18.86
N ASN A 77 -1.17 -6.40 17.84
CA ASN A 77 -0.32 -5.21 17.73
C ASN A 77 -0.50 -4.48 16.41
N THR A 78 -1.65 -4.64 15.75
CA THR A 78 -1.96 -4.14 14.40
C THR A 78 -1.04 -4.69 13.30
N ALA A 79 -1.32 -4.37 12.04
CA ALA A 79 -0.49 -4.75 10.90
C ALA A 79 0.63 -3.74 10.60
N ILE A 80 0.62 -2.58 11.23
CA ILE A 80 1.63 -1.54 11.03
C ILE A 80 2.88 -1.87 11.85
N ILE A 81 4.02 -1.94 11.18
CA ILE A 81 5.27 -2.45 11.77
C ILE A 81 5.98 -1.42 12.68
N ARG A 82 5.70 -0.13 12.50
CA ARG A 82 6.25 0.97 13.28
C ARG A 82 5.25 2.09 13.40
N PHE A 83 5.18 2.65 14.58
CA PHE A 83 4.52 3.90 14.90
C PHE A 83 5.53 4.92 15.41
N ASN A 84 5.08 6.13 15.67
CA ASN A 84 5.85 7.15 16.37
C ASN A 84 6.23 6.61 17.76
N GLU A 85 7.43 6.91 18.23
CA GLU A 85 7.96 6.44 19.54
C GLU A 85 7.18 6.96 20.75
N HIS A 86 6.39 8.04 20.57
CA HIS A 86 5.57 8.63 21.63
C HIS A 86 4.09 8.20 21.58
N ILE A 87 3.70 7.32 20.63
CA ILE A 87 2.31 6.90 20.50
C ILE A 87 1.83 6.17 21.76
N GLU A 88 0.67 6.54 22.26
CA GLU A 88 0.04 5.84 23.37
C GLU A 88 -0.57 4.50 22.93
N ARG A 89 -0.54 3.50 23.80
CA ARG A 89 -1.10 2.19 23.51
C ARG A 89 -2.57 2.24 23.11
N ASP A 90 -3.37 3.10 23.72
CA ASP A 90 -4.79 3.28 23.42
C ASP A 90 -5.00 3.76 21.99
N SER A 91 -4.09 4.59 21.45
CA SER A 91 -4.13 5.05 20.06
C SER A 91 -3.81 3.91 19.06
N ILE A 92 -2.92 2.99 19.42
CA ILE A 92 -2.68 1.76 18.64
C ILE A 92 -3.93 0.85 18.71
N ASP A 93 -4.50 0.68 19.88
CA ASP A 93 -5.66 -0.21 20.10
C ASP A 93 -6.93 0.31 19.40
N ALA A 94 -7.09 1.63 19.27
CA ALA A 94 -8.18 2.23 18.49
C ALA A 94 -8.13 1.84 17.00
N GLN A 95 -6.95 1.57 16.45
CA GLN A 95 -6.81 1.14 15.05
C GLN A 95 -7.30 -0.29 14.78
N ARG A 96 -7.68 -1.05 15.81
CA ARG A 96 -8.25 -2.40 15.68
C ARG A 96 -9.61 -2.45 14.97
N PHE A 97 -10.30 -1.31 14.84
CA PHE A 97 -11.51 -1.16 14.03
C PHE A 97 -11.23 -1.08 12.53
N ILE A 98 -9.98 -0.86 12.13
CA ILE A 98 -9.57 -0.89 10.71
C ILE A 98 -9.54 -2.35 10.24
N LEU A 99 -10.19 -2.65 9.11
CA LEU A 99 -10.25 -4.01 8.55
C LEU A 99 -8.88 -4.68 8.42
N LEU A 100 -7.84 -3.91 8.09
CA LEU A 100 -6.46 -4.39 8.00
C LEU A 100 -5.94 -5.00 9.30
N ASN A 101 -6.46 -4.54 10.44
CA ASN A 101 -6.03 -4.90 11.78
C ASN A 101 -6.99 -5.88 12.48
N MET A 102 -8.03 -6.35 11.80
CA MET A 102 -8.95 -7.36 12.33
C MET A 102 -8.43 -8.77 12.07
N ASP A 103 -8.84 -9.72 12.91
CA ASP A 103 -8.66 -11.16 12.65
C ASP A 103 -10.02 -11.81 12.32
N PRO A 104 -10.03 -12.96 11.60
CA PRO A 104 -11.25 -13.78 11.52
C PRO A 104 -11.72 -14.23 12.91
N PRO A 105 -13.06 -14.27 13.17
CA PRO A 105 -14.16 -14.15 12.20
C PRO A 105 -14.62 -12.71 11.89
N GLU A 106 -14.30 -11.71 12.71
CA GLU A 106 -14.75 -10.32 12.55
C GLU A 106 -14.28 -9.73 11.24
N HIS A 107 -13.01 -9.92 10.89
CA HIS A 107 -12.47 -9.56 9.58
C HIS A 107 -13.31 -10.11 8.43
N THR A 108 -13.68 -11.39 8.51
CA THR A 108 -14.45 -12.06 7.45
C THR A 108 -15.84 -11.45 7.30
N ARG A 109 -16.50 -11.14 8.42
CA ARG A 109 -17.82 -10.50 8.46
C ARG A 109 -17.79 -9.14 7.75
N VAL A 110 -16.89 -8.25 8.17
CA VAL A 110 -16.78 -6.90 7.61
C VAL A 110 -16.34 -6.95 6.14
N ARG A 111 -15.35 -7.80 5.80
CA ARG A 111 -14.88 -7.95 4.42
C ARG A 111 -15.99 -8.41 3.47
N GLN A 112 -16.87 -9.31 3.87
CA GLN A 112 -17.98 -9.79 3.04
C GLN A 112 -18.97 -8.70 2.66
N ILE A 113 -19.17 -7.70 3.49
CA ILE A 113 -20.03 -6.56 3.20
C ILE A 113 -19.50 -5.79 1.99
N VAL A 114 -18.22 -5.47 2.01
CA VAL A 114 -17.59 -4.50 1.09
C VAL A 114 -17.06 -5.13 -0.19
N GLN A 115 -16.69 -6.43 -0.17
CA GLN A 115 -16.10 -7.10 -1.34
C GLN A 115 -17.00 -7.09 -2.58
N ARG A 116 -18.32 -6.89 -2.42
CA ARG A 116 -19.28 -6.79 -3.53
C ARG A 116 -18.99 -5.59 -4.43
N GLY A 117 -18.49 -4.48 -3.85
CA GLY A 117 -18.07 -3.28 -4.58
C GLY A 117 -16.78 -3.47 -5.38
N PHE A 118 -15.95 -4.47 -5.02
CA PHE A 118 -14.66 -4.74 -5.65
C PHE A 118 -14.64 -5.97 -6.56
N THR A 119 -15.80 -6.51 -6.90
CA THR A 119 -15.85 -7.63 -7.86
C THR A 119 -15.33 -7.21 -9.24
N PRO A 120 -14.71 -8.12 -10.01
CA PRO A 120 -14.26 -7.81 -11.37
C PRO A 120 -15.36 -7.20 -12.27
N ARG A 121 -16.62 -7.56 -12.02
CA ARG A 121 -17.77 -6.96 -12.74
C ARG A 121 -17.99 -5.50 -12.33
N ALA A 122 -17.94 -5.20 -11.04
CA ALA A 122 -18.11 -3.83 -10.53
C ALA A 122 -16.98 -2.92 -11.03
N ILE A 123 -15.74 -3.40 -10.97
CA ILE A 123 -14.57 -2.65 -11.44
C ILE A 123 -14.62 -2.42 -12.96
N ARG A 124 -14.98 -3.42 -13.77
CA ARG A 124 -15.18 -3.23 -15.21
C ARG A 124 -16.26 -2.20 -15.56
N ALA A 125 -17.26 -2.03 -14.72
CA ALA A 125 -18.27 -0.98 -14.94
C ALA A 125 -17.71 0.46 -14.80
N LEU A 126 -16.55 0.62 -14.14
CA LEU A 126 -15.85 1.89 -14.01
C LEU A 126 -14.87 2.14 -15.18
N GLU A 127 -14.48 1.12 -15.93
CA GLU A 127 -13.37 1.15 -16.87
C GLU A 127 -13.48 2.29 -17.90
N GLU A 128 -14.63 2.47 -18.54
CA GLU A 128 -14.80 3.50 -19.57
C GLU A 128 -14.61 4.92 -19.00
N ARG A 129 -15.13 5.16 -17.80
CA ARG A 129 -14.99 6.45 -17.11
C ARG A 129 -13.56 6.69 -16.67
N LEU A 130 -12.90 5.68 -16.07
CA LEU A 130 -11.51 5.78 -15.66
C LEU A 130 -10.57 5.92 -16.87
N ARG A 131 -10.87 5.28 -18.00
CA ARG A 131 -10.14 5.47 -19.27
C ARG A 131 -10.23 6.92 -19.75
N ALA A 132 -11.42 7.50 -19.77
CA ALA A 132 -11.62 8.91 -20.15
C ALA A 132 -10.85 9.86 -19.22
N ARG A 133 -10.84 9.57 -17.91
CA ARG A 133 -10.07 10.33 -16.90
C ARG A 133 -8.56 10.20 -17.13
N ALA A 134 -8.05 8.99 -17.35
CA ALA A 134 -6.63 8.76 -17.64
C ALA A 134 -6.16 9.58 -18.85
N HIS A 135 -6.94 9.59 -19.94
CA HIS A 135 -6.64 10.42 -21.10
C HIS A 135 -6.66 11.92 -20.80
N ALA A 136 -7.63 12.39 -20.00
CA ALA A 136 -7.72 13.82 -19.63
C ALA A 136 -6.53 14.23 -18.74
N ILE A 137 -6.12 13.41 -17.76
CA ILE A 137 -4.96 13.63 -16.89
C ILE A 137 -3.69 13.76 -17.74
N VAL A 138 -3.47 12.80 -18.62
CA VAL A 138 -2.28 12.78 -19.48
C VAL A 138 -2.27 13.95 -20.47
N ALA A 139 -3.43 14.34 -21.02
CA ALA A 139 -3.55 15.51 -21.90
C ALA A 139 -3.20 16.81 -21.16
N ASN A 140 -3.62 16.96 -19.89
CA ASN A 140 -3.26 18.11 -19.06
C ASN A 140 -1.76 18.12 -18.75
N ALA A 141 -1.19 16.98 -18.36
CA ALA A 141 0.26 16.87 -18.11
C ALA A 141 1.09 17.19 -19.37
N ARG A 142 0.63 16.76 -20.56
CA ARG A 142 1.29 17.04 -21.83
C ARG A 142 1.34 18.54 -22.18
N ALA A 143 0.43 19.34 -21.63
CA ALA A 143 0.39 20.79 -21.89
C ALA A 143 1.54 21.54 -21.21
N HIS A 144 2.26 20.94 -20.26
CA HIS A 144 3.46 21.55 -19.66
C HIS A 144 4.57 21.72 -20.70
N THR A 145 5.14 22.91 -20.79
CA THR A 145 6.22 23.24 -21.73
C THR A 145 7.62 23.00 -21.17
N GLY A 146 7.75 22.74 -19.87
CA GLY A 146 8.98 22.47 -19.13
C GLY A 146 8.91 21.19 -18.31
N PRO A 147 9.90 20.96 -17.42
CA PRO A 147 9.82 19.90 -16.44
C PRO A 147 8.59 20.08 -15.53
N PHE A 148 7.98 18.95 -15.15
CA PHE A 148 6.86 18.91 -14.21
C PHE A 148 7.02 17.70 -13.27
N ASP A 149 6.32 17.74 -12.15
CA ASP A 149 6.28 16.62 -11.22
C ASP A 149 5.23 15.59 -11.65
N PHE A 150 5.69 14.39 -11.99
CA PHE A 150 4.85 13.28 -12.43
C PHE A 150 3.93 12.77 -11.31
N VAL A 151 4.38 12.87 -10.05
CA VAL A 151 3.57 12.40 -8.90
C VAL A 151 2.28 13.20 -8.82
N THR A 152 2.40 14.52 -8.73
CA THR A 152 1.24 15.42 -8.53
C THR A 152 0.41 15.62 -9.80
N GLN A 153 1.03 15.59 -10.99
CA GLN A 153 0.33 15.90 -12.24
C GLN A 153 -0.28 14.66 -12.93
N VAL A 154 0.19 13.45 -12.56
CA VAL A 154 -0.26 12.21 -13.22
C VAL A 154 -0.58 11.10 -12.22
N ALA A 155 0.38 10.71 -11.38
CA ALA A 155 0.28 9.46 -10.64
C ALA A 155 -0.78 9.49 -9.52
N CYS A 156 -1.01 10.63 -8.86
CA CYS A 156 -2.00 10.77 -7.81
C CYS A 156 -3.43 10.96 -8.34
N GLU A 157 -3.58 11.51 -9.54
CA GLU A 157 -4.89 11.97 -10.04
C GLU A 157 -5.87 10.83 -10.31
N LEU A 158 -5.42 9.76 -11.00
CA LEU A 158 -6.34 8.68 -11.37
C LEU A 158 -6.81 7.86 -10.16
N PRO A 159 -5.92 7.42 -9.22
CA PRO A 159 -6.35 6.72 -8.01
C PRO A 159 -7.29 7.54 -7.13
N LEU A 160 -7.01 8.83 -6.98
CA LEU A 160 -7.84 9.73 -6.20
C LEU A 160 -9.25 9.87 -6.79
N GLN A 161 -9.34 10.04 -8.12
CA GLN A 161 -10.63 10.12 -8.82
C GLN A 161 -11.38 8.79 -8.79
N ALA A 162 -10.68 7.66 -8.86
CA ALA A 162 -11.27 6.33 -8.82
C ALA A 162 -11.86 6.01 -7.44
N ILE A 163 -11.10 6.29 -6.36
CA ILE A 163 -11.57 6.03 -5.00
C ILE A 163 -12.73 6.97 -4.62
N ALA A 164 -12.66 8.24 -5.02
CA ALA A 164 -13.76 9.19 -4.82
C ALA A 164 -15.05 8.71 -5.50
N GLU A 165 -14.95 8.22 -6.74
CA GLU A 165 -16.09 7.68 -7.47
C GLU A 165 -16.64 6.40 -6.83
N LEU A 166 -15.77 5.48 -6.40
CA LEU A 166 -16.14 4.24 -5.75
C LEU A 166 -16.88 4.48 -4.41
N MET A 167 -16.43 5.47 -3.66
CA MET A 167 -17.04 5.89 -2.39
C MET A 167 -18.30 6.74 -2.59
N GLY A 168 -18.48 7.34 -3.77
CA GLY A 168 -19.54 8.31 -4.05
C GLY A 168 -19.22 9.72 -3.54
N VAL A 169 -17.94 10.05 -3.34
CA VAL A 169 -17.45 11.39 -2.99
C VAL A 169 -17.56 12.30 -4.23
N PRO A 170 -18.15 13.51 -4.11
CA PRO A 170 -18.11 14.51 -5.18
C PRO A 170 -16.67 14.81 -5.62
N GLN A 171 -16.46 14.95 -6.94
CA GLN A 171 -15.10 15.14 -7.46
C GLN A 171 -14.47 16.48 -7.01
N GLU A 172 -15.26 17.48 -6.66
CA GLU A 172 -14.83 18.74 -6.07
C GLU A 172 -14.27 18.59 -4.65
N ASP A 173 -14.64 17.53 -3.92
CA ASP A 173 -14.16 17.26 -2.55
C ASP A 173 -12.98 16.30 -2.50
N ARG A 174 -12.56 15.72 -3.63
CA ARG A 174 -11.48 14.72 -3.67
C ARG A 174 -10.17 15.23 -3.08
N ASP A 175 -9.86 16.52 -3.29
CA ASP A 175 -8.62 17.12 -2.82
C ASP A 175 -8.56 17.17 -1.28
N LYS A 176 -9.71 17.29 -0.61
CA LYS A 176 -9.81 17.20 0.86
C LYS A 176 -9.44 15.80 1.34
N ILE A 177 -10.01 14.76 0.70
CA ILE A 177 -9.70 13.36 1.02
C ILE A 177 -8.21 13.08 0.81
N PHE A 178 -7.62 13.62 -0.27
CA PHE A 178 -6.20 13.49 -0.56
C PHE A 178 -5.32 14.13 0.53
N ASP A 179 -5.61 15.37 0.91
CA ASP A 179 -4.86 16.09 1.93
C ASP A 179 -4.91 15.37 3.28
N TRP A 180 -6.10 14.97 3.72
CA TRP A 180 -6.27 14.23 4.97
C TRP A 180 -5.56 12.87 4.95
N SER A 181 -5.65 12.11 3.84
CA SER A 181 -5.01 10.80 3.74
C SER A 181 -3.48 10.88 3.75
N ASN A 182 -2.89 11.90 3.11
CA ASN A 182 -1.44 12.11 3.13
C ASN A 182 -0.94 12.44 4.55
N LYS A 183 -1.65 13.32 5.27
CA LYS A 183 -1.30 13.68 6.66
C LYS A 183 -1.35 12.50 7.62
N MET A 184 -2.20 11.50 7.32
CA MET A 184 -2.29 10.29 8.13
C MET A 184 -1.20 9.28 7.86
N ILE A 185 -0.77 9.10 6.60
CA ILE A 185 0.17 8.03 6.22
C ILE A 185 1.62 8.47 6.39
N ALA A 186 1.91 9.72 6.11
CA ALA A 186 3.28 10.22 6.02
C ALA A 186 3.81 10.77 7.36
N TYR A 187 3.38 10.20 8.48
CA TYR A 187 3.75 10.67 9.82
C TYR A 187 5.26 10.56 10.13
N ASP A 188 6.00 9.74 9.41
CA ASP A 188 7.46 9.65 9.53
C ASP A 188 8.21 10.74 8.74
N ASP A 189 7.55 11.41 7.77
CA ASP A 189 8.19 12.38 6.89
C ASP A 189 7.99 13.83 7.41
N PRO A 190 9.05 14.57 7.72
CA PRO A 190 8.94 15.90 8.30
C PRO A 190 8.31 16.95 7.37
N GLU A 191 8.18 16.68 6.07
CA GLU A 191 7.46 17.56 5.13
C GLU A 191 5.93 17.44 5.30
N TYR A 192 5.44 16.29 5.82
CA TYR A 192 4.01 16.00 6.02
C TYR A 192 3.63 15.89 7.49
N ALA A 193 4.54 15.37 8.32
CA ALA A 193 4.33 15.20 9.76
C ALA A 193 4.48 16.54 10.48
N ILE A 194 3.38 17.25 10.62
CA ILE A 194 3.38 18.50 11.33
C ILE A 194 3.31 18.22 12.84
N THR A 195 2.38 17.39 13.30
CA THR A 195 2.29 16.83 14.67
C THR A 195 1.41 15.59 14.65
N GLU A 196 1.43 14.75 15.73
CA GLU A 196 0.49 13.63 15.90
C GLU A 196 -0.98 14.09 15.89
N GLU A 197 -1.24 15.27 16.45
CA GLU A 197 -2.58 15.87 16.47
C GLU A 197 -3.14 16.07 15.07
N VAL A 198 -2.32 16.51 14.11
CA VAL A 198 -2.76 16.72 12.71
C VAL A 198 -3.17 15.43 12.03
N GLY A 199 -2.49 14.31 12.31
CA GLY A 199 -2.90 12.99 11.82
C GLY A 199 -4.25 12.54 12.40
N ALA A 200 -4.43 12.73 13.71
CA ALA A 200 -5.67 12.40 14.41
C ALA A 200 -6.84 13.31 13.99
N GLU A 201 -6.60 14.61 13.80
CA GLU A 201 -7.58 15.54 13.25
C GLU A 201 -8.00 15.14 11.84
N SER A 202 -7.04 14.80 10.98
CA SER A 202 -7.32 14.35 9.61
C SER A 202 -8.15 13.06 9.57
N ALA A 203 -7.89 12.11 10.46
CA ALA A 203 -8.71 10.92 10.62
C ALA A 203 -10.15 11.27 11.04
N THR A 204 -10.28 12.19 12.00
CA THR A 204 -11.58 12.67 12.49
C THR A 204 -12.36 13.36 11.37
N GLU A 205 -11.71 14.18 10.55
CA GLU A 205 -12.35 14.86 9.42
C GLU A 205 -12.85 13.86 8.36
N ILE A 206 -12.05 12.82 8.02
CA ILE A 206 -12.51 11.77 7.10
C ILE A 206 -13.73 11.04 7.65
N ILE A 207 -13.71 10.67 8.93
CA ILE A 207 -14.83 9.98 9.58
C ILE A 207 -16.07 10.89 9.61
N ALA A 208 -15.92 12.16 9.99
CA ALA A 208 -17.03 13.11 10.01
C ALA A 208 -17.62 13.32 8.61
N TYR A 209 -16.77 13.42 7.58
CA TYR A 209 -17.20 13.50 6.19
C TYR A 209 -17.99 12.26 5.77
N ALA A 210 -17.49 11.06 6.13
CA ALA A 210 -18.16 9.80 5.87
C ALA A 210 -19.54 9.70 6.54
N MET A 211 -19.64 10.16 7.79
CA MET A 211 -20.93 10.18 8.52
C MET A 211 -21.96 11.14 7.90
N ASN A 212 -21.51 12.29 7.40
CA ASN A 212 -22.38 13.21 6.67
C ASN A 212 -22.87 12.55 5.35
N MET A 213 -21.98 11.91 4.61
CA MET A 213 -22.37 11.13 3.43
C MET A 213 -23.37 10.02 3.76
N ALA A 214 -23.18 9.31 4.88
CA ALA A 214 -24.10 8.26 5.32
C ALA A 214 -25.50 8.84 5.56
N ALA A 215 -25.61 9.99 6.23
CA ALA A 215 -26.90 10.66 6.46
C ALA A 215 -27.61 11.03 5.13
N ASP A 216 -26.86 11.49 4.14
CA ASP A 216 -27.39 11.79 2.80
C ASP A 216 -27.83 10.51 2.08
N ARG A 217 -27.07 9.42 2.19
CA ARG A 217 -27.39 8.12 1.55
C ARG A 217 -28.58 7.42 2.19
N LYS A 218 -28.86 7.64 3.47
CA LYS A 218 -30.12 7.18 4.12
C LYS A 218 -31.34 7.84 3.49
N GLN A 219 -31.22 9.08 3.04
CA GLN A 219 -32.31 9.81 2.39
C GLN A 219 -32.38 9.55 0.87
N CYS A 220 -31.22 9.46 0.22
CA CYS A 220 -31.08 9.30 -1.23
C CYS A 220 -29.99 8.27 -1.55
N PRO A 221 -30.34 6.97 -1.60
CA PRO A 221 -29.37 5.91 -1.94
C PRO A 221 -28.77 6.09 -3.32
N ALA A 222 -27.47 5.76 -3.47
CA ALA A 222 -26.73 5.81 -4.73
C ALA A 222 -26.07 4.45 -5.04
N HIS A 223 -25.42 4.35 -6.20
CA HIS A 223 -24.67 3.14 -6.58
C HIS A 223 -23.19 3.26 -6.15
N ASP A 224 -22.97 3.39 -4.83
CA ASP A 224 -21.64 3.55 -4.25
C ASP A 224 -21.45 2.63 -3.01
N ILE A 225 -20.21 2.54 -2.53
CA ILE A 225 -19.87 1.72 -1.36
C ILE A 225 -20.51 2.30 -0.09
N VAL A 226 -20.60 3.62 0.05
CA VAL A 226 -21.20 4.24 1.23
C VAL A 226 -22.65 3.81 1.39
N THR A 227 -23.43 3.75 0.30
CA THR A 227 -24.80 3.23 0.32
C THR A 227 -24.87 1.76 0.80
N GLN A 228 -23.91 0.92 0.35
CA GLN A 228 -23.86 -0.49 0.78
C GLN A 228 -23.50 -0.63 2.27
N LEU A 229 -22.61 0.22 2.77
CA LEU A 229 -22.23 0.24 4.18
C LEU A 229 -23.38 0.74 5.07
N VAL A 230 -24.10 1.77 4.63
CA VAL A 230 -25.30 2.28 5.31
C VAL A 230 -26.36 1.20 5.42
N ALA A 231 -26.63 0.46 4.34
CA ALA A 231 -27.58 -0.65 4.37
C ALA A 231 -27.15 -1.75 5.36
N ALA A 232 -25.84 -2.06 5.41
CA ALA A 232 -25.32 -3.05 6.37
C ALA A 232 -25.38 -2.57 7.82
N GLU A 233 -25.21 -1.26 8.07
CA GLU A 233 -25.40 -0.65 9.41
C GLU A 233 -26.87 -0.75 9.84
N ASP A 234 -27.81 -0.38 8.97
CA ASP A 234 -29.25 -0.44 9.26
C ASP A 234 -29.74 -1.88 9.50
N GLU A 235 -29.10 -2.88 8.88
CA GLU A 235 -29.34 -4.31 9.14
C GLU A 235 -28.66 -4.84 10.41
N GLY A 236 -27.84 -4.03 11.10
CA GLY A 236 -27.08 -4.43 12.29
C GLY A 236 -25.86 -5.31 11.98
N ASN A 237 -25.42 -5.38 10.73
CA ASN A 237 -24.25 -6.15 10.29
C ASN A 237 -22.95 -5.38 10.41
N LEU A 238 -23.02 -4.05 10.61
CA LEU A 238 -21.90 -3.13 10.77
C LEU A 238 -22.28 -2.12 11.87
N ASN A 239 -21.33 -1.73 12.72
CA ASN A 239 -21.54 -0.63 13.65
C ASN A 239 -20.95 0.69 13.09
N SER A 240 -21.29 1.82 13.73
CA SER A 240 -20.87 3.15 13.25
C SER A 240 -19.35 3.35 13.27
N ASP A 241 -18.65 2.76 14.24
CA ASP A 241 -17.18 2.85 14.30
C ASP A 241 -16.56 2.05 13.15
N GLU A 242 -17.00 0.80 12.93
CA GLU A 242 -16.58 -0.02 11.81
C GLU A 242 -16.85 0.66 10.47
N PHE A 243 -18.00 1.35 10.33
CA PHE A 243 -18.33 2.15 9.15
C PHE A 243 -17.30 3.27 8.92
N GLY A 244 -17.09 4.10 9.95
CA GLY A 244 -16.18 5.25 9.86
C GLY A 244 -14.74 4.83 9.54
N PHE A 245 -14.22 3.84 10.27
CA PHE A 245 -12.87 3.31 10.05
C PHE A 245 -12.72 2.59 8.70
N PHE A 246 -13.80 1.99 8.19
CA PHE A 246 -13.73 1.38 6.85
C PHE A 246 -13.62 2.44 5.75
N VAL A 247 -14.40 3.51 5.82
CA VAL A 247 -14.32 4.63 4.86
C VAL A 247 -12.94 5.29 4.91
N LEU A 248 -12.43 5.52 6.13
CA LEU A 248 -11.08 6.02 6.36
C LEU A 248 -10.03 5.11 5.70
N MET A 249 -10.12 3.80 5.91
CA MET A 249 -9.20 2.84 5.29
C MET A 249 -9.25 2.88 3.76
N LEU A 250 -10.43 3.00 3.16
CA LEU A 250 -10.57 3.10 1.70
C LEU A 250 -9.91 4.35 1.14
N ALA A 251 -10.13 5.51 1.80
CA ALA A 251 -9.53 6.78 1.39
C ALA A 251 -8.00 6.71 1.37
N VAL A 252 -7.44 6.03 2.36
CA VAL A 252 -5.99 5.88 2.55
C VAL A 252 -5.41 4.81 1.61
N ALA A 253 -5.96 3.59 1.65
CA ALA A 253 -5.36 2.43 1.00
C ALA A 253 -5.43 2.50 -0.53
N GLY A 254 -6.49 3.07 -1.08
CA GLY A 254 -6.71 3.12 -2.53
C GLY A 254 -5.92 4.20 -3.24
N ASN A 255 -5.53 5.25 -2.54
CA ASN A 255 -4.82 6.39 -3.12
C ASN A 255 -3.31 6.19 -3.12
N GLU A 256 -2.71 6.08 -1.93
CA GLU A 256 -1.26 6.12 -1.73
C GLU A 256 -0.52 4.97 -2.44
N THR A 257 -1.05 3.76 -2.32
CA THR A 257 -0.38 2.57 -2.86
C THR A 257 -0.35 2.55 -4.38
N THR A 258 -1.46 2.88 -5.03
CA THR A 258 -1.56 2.92 -6.50
C THR A 258 -0.76 4.09 -7.08
N ARG A 259 -0.77 5.27 -6.42
CA ARG A 259 0.09 6.40 -6.77
C ARG A 259 1.57 5.99 -6.79
N ASN A 260 2.04 5.31 -5.74
CA ASN A 260 3.42 4.86 -5.67
C ASN A 260 3.73 3.77 -6.70
N ALA A 261 2.81 2.84 -6.98
CA ALA A 261 2.97 1.85 -8.05
C ALA A 261 3.15 2.54 -9.42
N ILE A 262 2.28 3.50 -9.76
CA ILE A 262 2.37 4.27 -11.01
C ILE A 262 3.68 5.05 -11.08
N THR A 263 4.08 5.70 -9.99
CA THR A 263 5.32 6.49 -9.95
C THR A 263 6.57 5.62 -10.14
N HIS A 264 6.67 4.52 -9.39
CA HIS A 264 7.79 3.57 -9.53
C HIS A 264 7.79 2.87 -10.89
N GLY A 265 6.59 2.55 -11.43
CA GLY A 265 6.46 1.99 -12.77
C GLY A 265 7.00 2.95 -13.84
N MET A 266 6.68 4.24 -13.75
CA MET A 266 7.23 5.24 -14.68
C MET A 266 8.75 5.41 -14.49
N HIS A 267 9.23 5.47 -13.24
CA HIS A 267 10.67 5.48 -12.97
C HIS A 267 11.36 4.24 -13.54
N GLY A 268 10.75 3.04 -13.34
CA GLY A 268 11.22 1.79 -13.93
C GLY A 268 11.37 1.89 -15.46
N PHE A 269 10.36 2.36 -16.16
CA PHE A 269 10.43 2.57 -17.61
C PHE A 269 11.48 3.59 -18.04
N LEU A 270 11.67 4.67 -17.28
CA LEU A 270 12.64 5.71 -17.61
C LEU A 270 14.08 5.28 -17.35
N THR A 271 14.30 4.31 -16.47
CA THR A 271 15.61 3.71 -16.18
C THR A 271 15.88 2.43 -16.97
N HIS A 272 14.84 1.82 -17.57
CA HIS A 272 14.92 0.65 -18.45
C HIS A 272 14.27 0.97 -19.82
N PRO A 273 14.93 1.75 -20.66
CA PRO A 273 14.34 2.26 -21.91
C PRO A 273 13.95 1.17 -22.91
N ASP A 274 14.56 -0.01 -22.88
CA ASP A 274 14.19 -1.19 -23.64
C ASP A 274 12.81 -1.71 -23.26
N GLN A 275 12.48 -1.74 -21.96
CA GLN A 275 11.17 -2.11 -21.45
C GLN A 275 10.10 -1.07 -21.83
N TRP A 276 10.47 0.22 -21.87
CA TRP A 276 9.57 1.27 -22.35
C TRP A 276 9.29 1.16 -23.85
N GLU A 277 10.32 0.88 -24.68
CA GLU A 277 10.14 0.63 -26.10
C GLU A 277 9.27 -0.61 -26.36
N LEU A 278 9.48 -1.69 -25.59
CA LEU A 278 8.65 -2.89 -25.63
C LEU A 278 7.20 -2.56 -25.29
N TYR A 279 6.98 -1.85 -24.18
CA TYR A 279 5.62 -1.48 -23.75
C TYR A 279 4.89 -0.63 -24.79
N LYS A 280 5.54 0.37 -25.37
CA LYS A 280 4.95 1.21 -26.42
C LYS A 280 4.49 0.42 -27.64
N ARG A 281 5.18 -0.67 -27.95
CA ARG A 281 4.91 -1.50 -29.14
C ARG A 281 3.88 -2.60 -28.90
N GLU A 282 3.96 -3.29 -27.76
CA GLU A 282 3.27 -4.57 -27.54
C GLU A 282 2.20 -4.55 -26.44
N ARG A 283 2.30 -3.65 -25.45
CA ARG A 283 1.36 -3.54 -24.31
C ARG A 283 1.13 -4.88 -23.59
N PRO A 284 2.18 -5.56 -23.08
CA PRO A 284 1.98 -6.83 -22.40
C PRO A 284 1.00 -6.72 -21.25
N SER A 285 0.05 -7.65 -21.14
CA SER A 285 -0.94 -7.69 -20.06
C SER A 285 -0.33 -8.01 -18.68
N THR A 286 0.90 -8.47 -18.64
CA THR A 286 1.70 -8.76 -17.44
C THR A 286 2.30 -7.50 -16.80
N THR A 287 2.29 -6.38 -17.52
CA THR A 287 3.00 -5.14 -17.13
C THR A 287 2.55 -4.60 -15.77
N ALA A 288 1.24 -4.55 -15.50
CA ALA A 288 0.75 -4.00 -14.23
C ALA A 288 1.17 -4.85 -13.01
N GLU A 289 1.17 -6.18 -13.16
CA GLU A 289 1.63 -7.08 -12.09
C GLU A 289 3.15 -6.92 -11.86
N GLU A 290 3.95 -6.76 -12.92
CA GLU A 290 5.39 -6.51 -12.78
C GLU A 290 5.67 -5.13 -12.16
N ILE A 291 4.94 -4.09 -12.54
CA ILE A 291 5.04 -2.79 -11.89
C ILE A 291 4.79 -2.90 -10.39
N VAL A 292 3.76 -3.66 -9.97
CA VAL A 292 3.45 -3.85 -8.54
C VAL A 292 4.52 -4.68 -7.83
N ARG A 293 5.06 -5.73 -8.47
CA ARG A 293 6.19 -6.50 -7.94
C ARG A 293 7.40 -5.60 -7.71
N TRP A 294 7.81 -4.87 -8.74
CA TRP A 294 8.96 -3.96 -8.74
C TRP A 294 8.82 -2.82 -7.73
N ALA A 295 7.67 -2.17 -7.75
CA ALA A 295 7.38 -1.07 -6.83
C ALA A 295 7.27 -1.52 -5.38
N THR A 296 6.59 -2.64 -5.15
CA THR A 296 6.19 -3.09 -3.81
C THR A 296 5.79 -1.91 -2.92
N PRO A 297 4.67 -1.20 -3.23
CA PRO A 297 4.33 0.07 -2.56
C PRO A 297 4.21 -0.06 -1.05
N VAL A 298 3.70 -1.19 -0.55
CA VAL A 298 3.77 -1.58 0.86
C VAL A 298 4.99 -2.48 1.02
N ALA A 299 6.08 -1.95 1.56
CA ALA A 299 7.33 -2.67 1.73
C ALA A 299 7.25 -3.74 2.82
N ALA A 300 6.49 -3.45 3.89
CA ALA A 300 6.34 -4.36 5.03
C ALA A 300 5.01 -4.13 5.77
N PHE A 301 4.48 -5.22 6.32
CA PHE A 301 3.51 -5.25 7.41
C PHE A 301 4.03 -6.16 8.53
N GLN A 302 3.29 -6.23 9.64
CA GLN A 302 3.59 -7.18 10.71
C GLN A 302 2.39 -8.04 11.09
N ARG A 303 2.69 -9.07 11.87
CA ARG A 303 1.75 -9.90 12.63
C ARG A 303 2.29 -10.10 14.03
N THR A 304 1.45 -10.63 14.91
CA THR A 304 1.86 -11.02 16.27
C THR A 304 1.54 -12.49 16.50
N ALA A 305 2.49 -13.25 16.99
CA ALA A 305 2.29 -14.66 17.30
C ALA A 305 1.24 -14.85 18.40
N THR A 306 0.21 -15.65 18.15
CA THR A 306 -0.87 -15.95 19.11
C THR A 306 -0.48 -17.00 20.12
N GLN A 307 0.49 -17.84 19.80
CA GLN A 307 1.04 -18.93 20.61
C GLN A 307 2.49 -19.19 20.24
N ASP A 308 3.19 -19.96 21.06
CA ASP A 308 4.51 -20.45 20.69
C ASP A 308 4.40 -21.30 19.41
N THR A 309 5.21 -20.99 18.42
CA THR A 309 5.21 -21.65 17.11
C THR A 309 6.61 -21.72 16.53
N GLU A 310 6.76 -22.35 15.38
CA GLU A 310 8.02 -22.42 14.64
C GLU A 310 7.86 -21.80 13.25
N LEU A 311 8.86 -21.02 12.82
CA LEU A 311 8.93 -20.43 11.49
C LEU A 311 10.38 -20.42 11.01
N GLY A 312 10.66 -20.99 9.84
CA GLY A 312 12.01 -21.04 9.29
C GLY A 312 13.05 -21.69 10.23
N GLY A 313 12.65 -22.69 11.03
CA GLY A 313 13.50 -23.35 12.03
C GLY A 313 13.75 -22.51 13.29
N LYS A 314 13.06 -21.38 13.46
CA LYS A 314 13.16 -20.53 14.66
C LYS A 314 11.93 -20.69 15.53
N ARG A 315 12.13 -20.72 16.85
CA ARG A 315 11.04 -20.69 17.82
C ARG A 315 10.56 -19.25 18.00
N ILE A 316 9.34 -18.98 17.56
CA ILE A 316 8.63 -17.72 17.75
C ILE A 316 7.77 -17.88 19.02
N ARG A 317 7.90 -16.97 19.97
CA ARG A 317 7.13 -17.02 21.22
C ARG A 317 5.79 -16.31 21.03
N LYS A 318 4.81 -16.73 21.80
CA LYS A 318 3.55 -15.98 21.93
C LYS A 318 3.82 -14.52 22.29
N GLY A 319 3.25 -13.61 21.53
CA GLY A 319 3.40 -12.16 21.68
C GLY A 319 4.54 -11.55 20.84
N ASP A 320 5.45 -12.36 20.29
CA ASP A 320 6.51 -11.84 19.41
C ASP A 320 5.91 -11.20 18.17
N ARG A 321 6.44 -10.02 17.79
CA ARG A 321 6.13 -9.38 16.51
C ARG A 321 6.88 -10.07 15.37
N VAL A 322 6.22 -10.21 14.22
CA VAL A 322 6.72 -10.87 13.01
C VAL A 322 6.54 -9.92 11.84
N GLY A 323 7.63 -9.30 11.38
CA GLY A 323 7.64 -8.39 10.25
C GLY A 323 7.70 -9.15 8.92
N LEU A 324 6.75 -8.89 8.04
CA LEU A 324 6.62 -9.48 6.71
C LEU A 324 7.19 -8.51 5.68
N PHE A 325 8.38 -8.77 5.17
CA PHE A 325 9.04 -7.88 4.23
C PHE A 325 8.71 -8.27 2.79
N TYR A 326 7.62 -7.71 2.25
CA TYR A 326 7.17 -7.95 0.87
C TYR A 326 8.21 -7.50 -0.16
N ALA A 327 8.93 -6.41 0.11
CA ALA A 327 10.01 -5.95 -0.75
C ALA A 327 11.14 -6.99 -0.89
N SER A 328 11.43 -7.75 0.20
CA SER A 328 12.35 -8.87 0.14
C SER A 328 11.75 -10.05 -0.65
N ALA A 329 10.52 -10.44 -0.31
CA ALA A 329 9.86 -11.60 -0.91
C ALA A 329 9.68 -11.45 -2.44
N ASN A 330 9.46 -10.23 -2.92
CA ASN A 330 9.31 -9.93 -4.34
C ASN A 330 10.63 -9.91 -5.12
N HIS A 331 11.77 -10.05 -4.43
CA HIS A 331 13.11 -10.21 -4.99
C HIS A 331 13.75 -11.54 -4.59
N ASP A 332 12.94 -12.57 -4.27
CA ASP A 332 13.42 -13.87 -3.86
C ASP A 332 13.82 -14.73 -5.09
N PRO A 333 15.13 -15.07 -5.26
CA PRO A 333 15.60 -15.84 -6.40
C PRO A 333 15.11 -17.31 -6.39
N GLU A 334 14.54 -17.79 -5.27
CA GLU A 334 13.89 -19.11 -5.22
C GLU A 334 12.54 -19.11 -5.96
N VAL A 335 12.00 -17.91 -6.29
CA VAL A 335 10.66 -17.74 -6.90
C VAL A 335 10.72 -16.98 -8.23
N PHE A 336 11.64 -16.02 -8.35
CA PHE A 336 11.77 -15.18 -9.52
C PHE A 336 13.15 -15.36 -10.18
N ASP A 337 13.16 -15.71 -11.45
CA ASP A 337 14.39 -15.66 -12.25
C ASP A 337 14.78 -14.20 -12.44
N GLU A 338 16.09 -13.88 -12.26
CA GLU A 338 16.61 -12.50 -12.32
C GLU A 338 15.70 -11.50 -11.59
N PRO A 339 15.56 -11.65 -10.24
CA PRO A 339 14.55 -10.91 -9.46
C PRO A 339 14.78 -9.40 -9.42
N ASP A 340 16.02 -8.96 -9.70
CA ASP A 340 16.42 -7.56 -9.72
C ASP A 340 16.20 -6.90 -11.09
N ASP A 341 15.75 -7.65 -12.11
CA ASP A 341 15.39 -7.11 -13.40
C ASP A 341 13.94 -6.65 -13.44
N PHE A 342 13.71 -5.48 -14.04
CA PHE A 342 12.37 -4.98 -14.37
C PHE A 342 11.97 -5.55 -15.73
N ASP A 343 11.17 -6.61 -15.72
CA ASP A 343 10.72 -7.33 -16.92
C ASP A 343 9.19 -7.33 -17.02
N ILE A 344 8.64 -6.47 -17.88
CA ILE A 344 7.19 -6.32 -18.07
C ILE A 344 6.51 -7.54 -18.72
N THR A 345 7.29 -8.53 -19.15
CA THR A 345 6.79 -9.79 -19.74
C THR A 345 6.81 -10.95 -18.74
N ARG A 346 7.26 -10.73 -17.52
CA ARG A 346 7.42 -11.77 -16.50
C ARG A 346 6.15 -12.59 -16.29
N ASP A 347 6.24 -13.88 -16.56
CA ASP A 347 5.16 -14.88 -16.40
C ASP A 347 5.76 -16.28 -16.15
N PRO A 348 5.48 -16.95 -15.01
CA PRO A 348 4.58 -16.50 -13.94
C PRO A 348 5.16 -15.36 -13.08
N ASN A 349 4.28 -14.55 -12.49
CA ASN A 349 4.65 -13.47 -11.59
C ASN A 349 3.88 -13.58 -10.25
N PRO A 350 4.24 -14.55 -9.37
CA PRO A 350 3.51 -14.80 -8.12
C PRO A 350 3.92 -13.84 -7.00
N HIS A 351 4.05 -12.55 -7.28
CA HIS A 351 4.50 -11.56 -6.31
C HIS A 351 3.52 -11.35 -5.15
N LEU A 352 4.04 -10.85 -4.03
CA LEU A 352 3.29 -10.56 -2.82
C LEU A 352 3.00 -9.06 -2.64
N GLY A 353 3.08 -8.26 -3.70
CA GLY A 353 2.79 -6.81 -3.65
C GLY A 353 1.32 -6.48 -3.31
N PHE A 354 0.41 -7.45 -3.48
CA PHE A 354 -0.98 -7.38 -3.01
C PHE A 354 -1.22 -8.18 -1.72
N GLY A 355 -0.16 -8.57 -1.02
CA GLY A 355 -0.18 -9.43 0.16
C GLY A 355 0.11 -10.91 -0.15
N GLY A 356 0.46 -11.68 0.90
CA GLY A 356 0.86 -13.07 0.80
C GLY A 356 -0.30 -14.09 0.65
N GLY A 357 -1.51 -13.63 0.33
CA GLY A 357 -2.72 -14.46 0.37
C GLY A 357 -3.45 -14.39 1.71
N GLY A 358 -4.37 -15.35 1.95
CA GLY A 358 -5.15 -15.39 3.19
C GLY A 358 -6.21 -14.29 3.30
N PRO A 359 -6.72 -14.03 4.52
CA PRO A 359 -7.84 -13.11 4.72
C PRO A 359 -7.52 -11.67 4.31
N HIS A 360 -6.27 -11.22 4.45
CA HIS A 360 -5.83 -9.85 4.16
C HIS A 360 -5.34 -9.63 2.72
N TYR A 361 -5.57 -10.57 1.81
CA TYR A 361 -5.25 -10.34 0.40
C TYR A 361 -5.97 -9.09 -0.13
N CYS A 362 -5.26 -8.25 -0.88
CA CYS A 362 -5.73 -6.92 -1.29
C CYS A 362 -7.12 -6.97 -1.94
N LEU A 363 -8.05 -6.21 -1.36
CA LEU A 363 -9.42 -6.11 -1.87
C LEU A 363 -9.47 -5.30 -3.17
N GLY A 364 -8.60 -4.28 -3.28
CA GLY A 364 -8.52 -3.35 -4.41
C GLY A 364 -7.69 -3.83 -5.59
N LYS A 365 -7.11 -5.05 -5.58
CA LYS A 365 -6.21 -5.54 -6.63
C LYS A 365 -6.73 -5.26 -8.04
N SER A 366 -7.97 -5.65 -8.33
CA SER A 366 -8.53 -5.50 -9.68
C SER A 366 -8.66 -4.04 -10.12
N LEU A 367 -8.90 -3.13 -9.17
CA LEU A 367 -8.95 -1.70 -9.44
C LEU A 367 -7.55 -1.14 -9.71
N ALA A 368 -6.58 -1.45 -8.84
CA ALA A 368 -5.21 -0.99 -8.98
C ALA A 368 -4.57 -1.44 -10.31
N VAL A 369 -4.75 -2.70 -10.69
CA VAL A 369 -4.28 -3.23 -11.98
C VAL A 369 -4.93 -2.47 -13.15
N LEU A 370 -6.24 -2.24 -13.09
CA LEU A 370 -6.96 -1.48 -14.12
C LEU A 370 -6.44 -0.04 -14.23
N GLU A 371 -6.23 0.65 -13.11
CA GLU A 371 -5.73 2.01 -13.10
C GLU A 371 -4.32 2.11 -13.69
N ILE A 372 -3.43 1.18 -13.31
CA ILE A 372 -2.06 1.09 -13.85
C ILE A 372 -2.13 0.89 -15.37
N ASP A 373 -2.91 -0.06 -15.86
CA ASP A 373 -3.07 -0.33 -17.29
C ASP A 373 -3.58 0.89 -18.05
N LEU A 374 -4.62 1.55 -17.52
CA LEU A 374 -5.24 2.70 -18.20
C LEU A 374 -4.30 3.90 -18.27
N ILE A 375 -3.61 4.22 -17.17
CA ILE A 375 -2.73 5.40 -17.14
C ILE A 375 -1.49 5.20 -18.01
N PHE A 376 -0.85 4.00 -17.98
CA PHE A 376 0.31 3.73 -18.82
C PHE A 376 -0.03 3.65 -20.29
N ASN A 377 -1.19 3.11 -20.66
CA ASN A 377 -1.68 3.18 -22.04
C ASN A 377 -1.82 4.63 -22.51
N ALA A 378 -2.47 5.48 -21.72
CA ALA A 378 -2.62 6.89 -22.06
C ALA A 378 -1.28 7.64 -22.17
N ILE A 379 -0.32 7.37 -21.26
CA ILE A 379 1.02 7.96 -21.29
C ILE A 379 1.76 7.54 -22.57
N ALA A 380 1.76 6.25 -22.89
CA ALA A 380 2.48 5.73 -24.05
C ALA A 380 1.89 6.24 -25.37
N ASP A 381 0.60 6.53 -25.42
CA ASP A 381 -0.06 7.10 -26.60
C ASP A 381 0.22 8.61 -26.74
N ALA A 382 0.17 9.36 -25.64
CA ALA A 382 0.21 10.83 -25.71
C ALA A 382 1.58 11.45 -25.35
N MET A 383 2.39 10.77 -24.52
CA MET A 383 3.70 11.26 -24.05
C MET A 383 4.80 10.18 -24.17
N PRO A 384 4.97 9.51 -25.31
CA PRO A 384 5.93 8.41 -25.48
C PRO A 384 7.40 8.82 -25.27
N GLY A 385 7.69 10.10 -25.31
CA GLY A 385 9.04 10.68 -25.21
C GLY A 385 9.39 11.22 -23.81
N LEU A 386 8.66 10.83 -22.76
CA LEU A 386 8.99 11.22 -21.38
C LEU A 386 10.44 10.87 -21.04
N ARG A 387 11.10 11.76 -20.30
CA ARG A 387 12.47 11.59 -19.81
C ARG A 387 12.56 12.04 -18.35
N LEU A 388 13.36 11.32 -17.58
CA LEU A 388 13.73 11.71 -16.23
C LEU A 388 14.57 12.99 -16.25
N VAL A 389 14.33 13.88 -15.30
CA VAL A 389 15.11 15.12 -15.12
C VAL A 389 16.08 14.95 -13.96
N ASP A 390 15.59 14.48 -12.81
CA ASP A 390 16.34 14.27 -11.58
C ASP A 390 15.95 12.93 -10.95
N ASP A 391 16.77 12.42 -10.04
CA ASP A 391 16.42 11.25 -9.24
C ASP A 391 15.15 11.51 -8.41
N PRO A 392 14.32 10.47 -8.14
CA PRO A 392 13.10 10.63 -7.38
C PRO A 392 13.38 11.06 -5.95
N ARG A 393 12.59 12.01 -5.43
CA ARG A 393 12.57 12.34 -4.01
C ARG A 393 11.69 11.33 -3.28
N ARG A 394 12.32 10.49 -2.47
CA ARG A 394 11.62 9.42 -1.78
C ARG A 394 10.89 9.91 -0.53
N LEU A 395 9.79 9.25 -0.20
CA LEU A 395 9.08 9.42 1.05
C LEU A 395 9.91 8.82 2.20
N ARG A 396 9.96 9.50 3.33
CA ARG A 396 10.49 8.93 4.57
C ARG A 396 9.39 8.13 5.25
N SER A 397 9.53 6.81 5.29
CA SER A 397 8.52 5.91 5.88
C SER A 397 9.14 4.57 6.27
N ALA A 398 8.67 3.98 7.36
CA ALA A 398 9.10 2.68 7.82
C ALA A 398 8.52 1.50 7.02
N TRP A 399 7.44 1.72 6.24
CA TRP A 399 6.67 0.63 5.61
C TRP A 399 6.13 0.94 4.21
N ILE A 400 6.05 2.22 3.83
CA ILE A 400 5.66 2.63 2.47
C ILE A 400 6.89 2.92 1.62
N ASN A 401 7.03 2.21 0.51
CA ASN A 401 8.00 2.51 -0.54
C ASN A 401 7.45 3.65 -1.42
N GLY A 402 7.48 4.86 -0.89
CA GLY A 402 6.86 6.02 -1.49
C GLY A 402 7.82 6.95 -2.22
N VAL A 403 7.26 7.74 -3.15
CA VAL A 403 7.95 8.82 -3.87
C VAL A 403 7.13 10.09 -3.75
N LYS A 404 7.76 11.16 -3.25
CA LYS A 404 7.13 12.48 -3.09
C LYS A 404 7.13 13.29 -4.38
N GLU A 405 8.20 13.17 -5.16
CA GLU A 405 8.41 13.93 -6.40
C GLU A 405 9.18 13.09 -7.41
N LEU A 406 8.73 13.07 -8.64
CA LEU A 406 9.43 12.50 -9.80
C LEU A 406 9.40 13.52 -10.93
N ARG A 407 10.48 14.27 -11.10
CA ARG A 407 10.57 15.30 -12.12
C ARG A 407 10.85 14.70 -13.50
N VAL A 408 9.93 14.96 -14.41
CA VAL A 408 10.01 14.49 -15.79
C VAL A 408 9.79 15.64 -16.78
N ARG A 409 10.14 15.42 -18.04
CA ARG A 409 9.82 16.31 -19.16
C ARG A 409 9.36 15.53 -20.36
N SER A 410 8.44 16.08 -21.13
CA SER A 410 7.87 15.42 -22.33
C SER A 410 8.72 15.57 -23.59
N ARG A 411 9.75 16.42 -23.56
CA ARG A 411 10.70 16.65 -24.68
C ARG A 411 12.04 17.16 -24.16
#